data_c2b20c87c385480e80a7c12cc1b0cd4c
#
_entry.id   c2b20c87c385480e80a7c12cc1b0cd4c
#
_cell.length_a   1.000
_cell.length_b   1.000
_cell.length_c   1.000
_cell.angle_alpha   90.00
_cell.angle_beta   90.00
_cell.angle_gamma   90.00
#
_symmetry.space_group_name_H-M   'P 1'
#
loop_
_entity.id
_entity.type
_entity.pdbx_description
1 polymer ?
#
loop_
_entity_poly.entity_id
_entity_poly.type
_entity_poly.pdbx_seq_one_letter_code
_entity_poly.pdbx_strand_id
1 'polypeptide(L)'
;MGQSYQKPYDYWFDTVPYPQGARIPEFSKFSGENGRSTYEHIGQFLAHLGELADGEAFRVRLFSLSLTGTAFAWYAALPPNSINSWNELESKFHEHFFAGEYELGLADLASVRQGREESVNDYIRRFRDTRNRCFRIHVADKELAGLAFNGLLSYLRDKLDGT
;
A
#
# COMPACT_ATOMS: atom_id res chain seq x y z
N MET A 1 4.74 -28.71 -24.99
CA MET A 1 5.89 -28.18 -24.23
C MET A 1 5.55 -26.85 -23.62
N GLY A 2 5.71 -26.75 -22.32
CA GLY A 2 5.49 -25.50 -21.62
C GLY A 2 6.56 -24.47 -21.96
N GLN A 3 6.20 -23.20 -22.02
CA GLN A 3 7.15 -22.13 -22.18
C GLN A 3 7.92 -21.95 -20.88
N SER A 4 9.23 -21.68 -21.00
CA SER A 4 10.04 -21.35 -19.85
C SER A 4 9.55 -20.04 -19.23
N TYR A 5 9.60 -19.94 -17.91
CA TYR A 5 9.28 -18.69 -17.22
C TYR A 5 10.21 -17.58 -17.72
N GLN A 6 9.63 -16.46 -18.06
CA GLN A 6 10.37 -15.25 -18.46
C GLN A 6 10.06 -14.14 -17.47
N LYS A 7 11.12 -13.41 -17.09
CA LYS A 7 10.98 -12.30 -16.17
C LYS A 7 10.16 -11.17 -16.79
N PRO A 8 9.37 -10.44 -15.98
CA PRO A 8 8.56 -9.34 -16.50
C PRO A 8 9.35 -8.07 -16.83
N TYR A 9 10.62 -8.01 -16.48
CA TYR A 9 11.47 -6.84 -16.72
C TYR A 9 12.57 -7.17 -17.72
N ASP A 10 13.15 -6.11 -18.32
CA ASP A 10 14.20 -6.25 -19.32
C ASP A 10 15.48 -6.82 -18.71
N TYR A 11 16.19 -7.61 -19.50
CA TYR A 11 17.43 -8.26 -19.09
C TYR A 11 18.47 -7.27 -18.55
N TRP A 12 18.48 -6.04 -19.03
CA TRP A 12 19.50 -5.08 -18.59
C TRP A 12 19.46 -4.85 -17.07
N PHE A 13 18.28 -4.97 -16.43
CA PHE A 13 18.20 -4.87 -14.96
C PHE A 13 19.09 -5.92 -14.27
N ASP A 14 19.21 -7.10 -14.88
CA ASP A 14 20.06 -8.17 -14.33
C ASP A 14 21.54 -7.94 -14.58
N THR A 15 21.90 -7.04 -15.49
CA THR A 15 23.31 -6.78 -15.83
C THR A 15 23.99 -5.82 -14.85
N VAL A 16 23.22 -5.09 -14.04
CA VAL A 16 23.78 -4.16 -13.07
C VAL A 16 24.41 -4.94 -11.93
N PRO A 17 25.73 -4.77 -11.68
CA PRO A 17 26.39 -5.53 -10.63
C PRO A 17 25.97 -5.07 -9.25
N TYR A 18 25.90 -6.02 -8.30
CA TYR A 18 25.69 -5.66 -6.91
C TYR A 18 26.89 -4.92 -6.35
N PRO A 19 26.67 -3.96 -5.43
CA PRO A 19 27.80 -3.35 -4.74
C PRO A 19 28.64 -4.40 -4.01
N GLN A 20 29.93 -4.14 -3.90
CA GLN A 20 30.83 -5.05 -3.22
C GLN A 20 30.39 -5.25 -1.77
N GLY A 21 30.30 -6.51 -1.34
CA GLY A 21 29.87 -6.85 0.00
C GLY A 21 28.36 -6.84 0.23
N ALA A 22 27.58 -6.55 -0.82
CA ALA A 22 26.13 -6.54 -0.70
C ALA A 22 25.58 -7.93 -0.41
N ARG A 23 24.58 -7.99 0.47
CA ARG A 23 23.86 -9.22 0.79
C ARG A 23 22.40 -9.04 0.47
N ILE A 24 21.78 -10.09 -0.07
CA ILE A 24 20.34 -10.09 -0.32
C ILE A 24 19.65 -10.30 1.04
N PRO A 25 18.83 -9.35 1.49
CA PRO A 25 18.15 -9.48 2.78
C PRO A 25 16.99 -10.47 2.74
N GLU A 26 16.55 -10.90 3.91
CA GLU A 26 15.28 -11.60 4.02
C GLU A 26 14.17 -10.57 4.07
N PHE A 27 13.15 -10.77 3.25
CA PHE A 27 12.04 -9.83 3.14
C PHE A 27 10.83 -10.36 3.88
N SER A 28 10.07 -9.43 4.50
CA SER A 28 8.72 -9.70 4.94
C SER A 28 7.86 -10.00 3.70
N LYS A 29 7.09 -11.07 3.74
CA LYS A 29 6.34 -11.55 2.57
C LYS A 29 4.94 -10.93 2.50
N PHE A 30 4.53 -10.60 1.29
CA PHE A 30 3.19 -10.11 1.00
C PHE A 30 2.45 -11.14 0.14
N SER A 31 1.27 -11.58 0.60
CA SER A 31 0.49 -12.59 -0.12
C SER A 31 -0.67 -11.99 -0.92
N GLY A 32 -1.16 -10.83 -0.51
CA GLY A 32 -2.36 -10.24 -1.09
C GLY A 32 -3.66 -10.85 -0.57
N GLU A 33 -3.59 -11.76 0.40
CA GLU A 33 -4.74 -12.52 0.87
C GLU A 33 -5.25 -12.09 2.24
N ASN A 34 -4.45 -11.33 2.99
CA ASN A 34 -4.74 -11.00 4.40
C ASN A 34 -4.99 -9.53 4.66
N GLY A 35 -5.30 -8.76 3.63
CA GLY A 35 -5.67 -7.35 3.79
C GLY A 35 -4.53 -6.41 4.19
N ARG A 36 -3.27 -6.86 4.08
CA ARG A 36 -2.13 -5.99 4.38
C ARG A 36 -2.06 -4.84 3.40
N SER A 37 -1.65 -3.67 3.89
CA SER A 37 -1.47 -2.49 3.05
C SER A 37 -0.32 -2.70 2.06
N THR A 38 -0.57 -2.39 0.79
CA THR A 38 0.47 -2.42 -0.24
C THR A 38 1.53 -1.36 0.02
N TYR A 39 1.13 -0.19 0.52
CA TYR A 39 2.07 0.89 0.83
C TYR A 39 2.96 0.54 2.01
N GLU A 40 2.41 -0.10 3.02
CA GLU A 40 3.19 -0.62 4.13
C GLU A 40 4.20 -1.65 3.65
N HIS A 41 3.78 -2.56 2.76
CA HIS A 41 4.68 -3.56 2.22
C HIS A 41 5.83 -2.95 1.43
N ILE A 42 5.54 -1.98 0.56
CA ILE A 42 6.59 -1.28 -0.19
C ILE A 42 7.56 -0.61 0.76
N GLY A 43 7.05 0.05 1.80
CA GLY A 43 7.90 0.68 2.81
C GLY A 43 8.83 -0.31 3.49
N GLN A 44 8.31 -1.47 3.89
CA GLN A 44 9.11 -2.53 4.50
C GLN A 44 10.13 -3.10 3.52
N PHE A 45 9.73 -3.32 2.27
CA PHE A 45 10.63 -3.82 1.25
C PHE A 45 11.82 -2.88 1.05
N LEU A 46 11.57 -1.58 0.88
CA LEU A 46 12.62 -0.59 0.69
C LEU A 46 13.51 -0.49 1.94
N ALA A 47 12.93 -0.57 3.12
CA ALA A 47 13.69 -0.54 4.37
C ALA A 47 14.62 -1.76 4.48
N HIS A 48 14.14 -2.94 4.11
CA HIS A 48 14.95 -4.16 4.15
C HIS A 48 16.08 -4.15 3.11
N LEU A 49 15.85 -3.51 1.96
CA LEU A 49 16.91 -3.35 0.95
C LEU A 49 18.09 -2.53 1.46
N GLY A 50 17.83 -1.57 2.37
CA GLY A 50 18.88 -0.71 2.88
C GLY A 50 19.56 0.07 1.75
N GLU A 51 20.88 -0.05 1.64
CA GLU A 51 21.66 0.65 0.61
C GLU A 51 21.29 0.22 -0.81
N LEU A 52 20.80 -1.00 -0.99
CA LEU A 52 20.38 -1.49 -2.30
C LEU A 52 19.17 -0.74 -2.83
N ALA A 53 18.40 -0.10 -1.95
CA ALA A 53 17.21 0.66 -2.37
C ALA A 53 17.54 1.88 -3.24
N ASP A 54 18.78 2.37 -3.19
CA ASP A 54 19.20 3.52 -4.01
C ASP A 54 19.34 3.16 -5.50
N GLY A 55 19.46 1.88 -5.82
CA GLY A 55 19.56 1.43 -7.21
C GLY A 55 18.22 0.91 -7.73
N GLU A 56 17.71 1.51 -8.78
CA GLU A 56 16.44 1.06 -9.37
C GLU A 56 16.48 -0.41 -9.78
N ALA A 57 17.60 -0.86 -10.35
CA ALA A 57 17.72 -2.25 -10.81
C ALA A 57 17.51 -3.24 -9.67
N PHE A 58 17.97 -2.93 -8.46
CA PHE A 58 17.85 -3.83 -7.32
C PHE A 58 16.42 -3.86 -6.79
N ARG A 59 15.72 -2.73 -6.81
CA ARG A 59 14.30 -2.68 -6.44
C ARG A 59 13.48 -3.57 -7.38
N VAL A 60 13.69 -3.43 -8.69
CA VAL A 60 12.97 -4.22 -9.69
C VAL A 60 13.31 -5.71 -9.57
N ARG A 61 14.60 -6.04 -9.44
CA ARG A 61 15.07 -7.43 -9.43
C ARG A 61 14.61 -8.19 -8.18
N LEU A 62 14.63 -7.54 -7.03
CA LEU A 62 14.44 -8.22 -5.75
C LEU A 62 13.00 -8.20 -5.26
N PHE A 63 12.14 -7.44 -5.91
CA PHE A 63 10.76 -7.29 -5.43
C PHE A 63 10.03 -8.63 -5.35
N SER A 64 10.24 -9.52 -6.31
CA SER A 64 9.57 -10.83 -6.31
C SER A 64 9.91 -11.68 -5.08
N LEU A 65 11.08 -11.45 -4.49
CA LEU A 65 11.48 -12.18 -3.28
C LEU A 65 10.65 -11.78 -2.06
N SER A 66 9.95 -10.66 -2.14
CA SER A 66 9.07 -10.19 -1.07
C SER A 66 7.61 -10.62 -1.25
N LEU A 67 7.33 -11.40 -2.29
CA LEU A 67 5.97 -11.83 -2.61
C LEU A 67 5.80 -13.33 -2.40
N THR A 68 4.59 -13.72 -2.03
CA THR A 68 4.24 -15.13 -1.86
C THR A 68 2.76 -15.31 -2.24
N GLY A 69 2.31 -16.56 -2.36
CA GLY A 69 0.92 -16.86 -2.62
C GLY A 69 0.34 -16.15 -3.83
N THR A 70 -0.81 -15.54 -3.67
CA THR A 70 -1.54 -14.85 -4.73
C THR A 70 -0.73 -13.70 -5.33
N ALA A 71 0.00 -12.96 -4.50
CA ALA A 71 0.83 -11.86 -4.98
C ALA A 71 1.97 -12.36 -5.86
N PHE A 72 2.63 -13.44 -5.48
CA PHE A 72 3.67 -14.03 -6.32
C PHE A 72 3.09 -14.56 -7.63
N ALA A 73 1.92 -15.21 -7.59
CA ALA A 73 1.25 -15.69 -8.79
C ALA A 73 0.93 -14.55 -9.75
N TRP A 74 0.46 -13.42 -9.22
CA TRP A 74 0.25 -12.21 -10.01
C TRP A 74 1.53 -11.75 -10.71
N TYR A 75 2.62 -11.68 -9.95
CA TYR A 75 3.92 -11.26 -10.49
C TYR A 75 4.39 -12.21 -11.59
N ALA A 76 4.30 -13.51 -11.35
CA ALA A 76 4.73 -14.53 -12.32
C ALA A 76 3.91 -14.51 -13.61
N ALA A 77 2.67 -14.01 -13.55
CA ALA A 77 1.79 -13.92 -14.71
C ALA A 77 1.97 -12.63 -15.52
N LEU A 78 2.79 -11.68 -15.05
CA LEU A 78 3.05 -10.46 -15.80
C LEU A 78 3.71 -10.80 -17.13
N PRO A 79 3.33 -10.12 -18.24
CA PRO A 79 3.94 -10.40 -19.53
C PRO A 79 5.45 -10.14 -19.51
N PRO A 80 6.24 -10.91 -20.30
CA PRO A 80 7.67 -10.63 -20.41
C PRO A 80 7.94 -9.20 -20.85
N ASN A 81 8.93 -8.56 -20.24
CA ASN A 81 9.37 -7.20 -20.57
C ASN A 81 8.27 -6.13 -20.43
N SER A 82 7.24 -6.40 -19.63
CA SER A 82 6.17 -5.44 -19.38
C SER A 82 6.53 -4.38 -18.35
N ILE A 83 7.61 -4.59 -17.60
CA ILE A 83 8.06 -3.67 -16.55
C ILE A 83 9.33 -2.96 -17.02
N ASN A 84 9.24 -1.65 -17.20
CA ASN A 84 10.35 -0.83 -17.69
C ASN A 84 11.00 0.02 -16.60
N SER A 85 10.37 0.15 -15.44
CA SER A 85 10.89 0.95 -14.33
C SER A 85 10.33 0.46 -13.01
N TRP A 86 10.97 0.87 -11.93
CA TRP A 86 10.44 0.61 -10.59
C TRP A 86 9.07 1.27 -10.39
N ASN A 87 8.91 2.51 -10.85
CA ASN A 87 7.62 3.21 -10.71
C ASN A 87 6.49 2.44 -11.40
N GLU A 88 6.77 1.86 -12.55
CA GLU A 88 5.77 1.05 -13.26
C GLU A 88 5.41 -0.20 -12.48
N LEU A 89 6.40 -0.90 -11.94
CA LEU A 89 6.15 -2.10 -11.14
C LEU A 89 5.36 -1.76 -9.86
N GLU A 90 5.78 -0.73 -9.16
CA GLU A 90 5.10 -0.28 -7.95
C GLU A 90 3.65 0.12 -8.24
N SER A 91 3.44 0.86 -9.33
CA SER A 91 2.10 1.29 -9.72
C SER A 91 1.19 0.11 -10.04
N LYS A 92 1.70 -0.86 -10.79
CA LYS A 92 0.92 -2.07 -11.13
C LYS A 92 0.58 -2.89 -9.89
N PHE A 93 1.52 -2.97 -8.95
CA PHE A 93 1.31 -3.66 -7.69
C PHE A 93 0.19 -3.00 -6.88
N HIS A 94 0.26 -1.69 -6.70
CA HIS A 94 -0.79 -0.97 -5.98
C HIS A 94 -2.14 -1.07 -6.70
N GLU A 95 -2.13 -0.89 -8.01
CA GLU A 95 -3.35 -0.96 -8.80
C GLU A 95 -4.06 -2.31 -8.63
N HIS A 96 -3.30 -3.39 -8.61
CA HIS A 96 -3.87 -4.72 -8.51
C HIS A 96 -4.36 -5.06 -7.10
N PHE A 97 -3.60 -4.71 -6.07
CA PHE A 97 -3.88 -5.15 -4.69
C PHE A 97 -4.49 -4.09 -3.80
N PHE A 98 -4.41 -2.82 -4.16
CA PHE A 98 -4.87 -1.74 -3.29
C PHE A 98 -6.17 -1.07 -3.75
N ALA A 99 -6.59 -1.25 -5.01
CA ALA A 99 -7.76 -0.54 -5.55
C ALA A 99 -9.02 -0.71 -4.68
N GLY A 100 -9.32 -1.95 -4.26
CA GLY A 100 -10.44 -2.22 -3.40
C GLY A 100 -10.29 -1.67 -1.99
N GLU A 101 -9.09 -1.75 -1.44
CA GLU A 101 -8.79 -1.18 -0.12
C GLU A 101 -8.91 0.34 -0.12
N TYR A 102 -8.48 0.98 -1.22
CA TYR A 102 -8.58 2.43 -1.35
C TYR A 102 -10.04 2.89 -1.28
N GLU A 103 -10.92 2.24 -2.02
CA GLU A 103 -12.34 2.56 -2.00
C GLU A 103 -12.96 2.32 -0.62
N LEU A 104 -12.63 1.19 -0.01
CA LEU A 104 -13.10 0.87 1.34
C LEU A 104 -12.54 1.85 2.36
N GLY A 105 -11.26 2.20 2.25
CA GLY A 105 -10.63 3.14 3.16
C GLY A 105 -11.28 4.50 3.14
N LEU A 106 -11.62 5.01 1.95
CA LEU A 106 -12.31 6.29 1.83
C LEU A 106 -13.73 6.22 2.40
N ALA A 107 -14.45 5.13 2.12
CA ALA A 107 -15.78 4.91 2.68
C ALA A 107 -15.72 4.81 4.21
N ASP A 108 -14.73 4.07 4.73
CA ASP A 108 -14.53 3.95 6.18
C ASP A 108 -14.28 5.32 6.81
N LEU A 109 -13.40 6.12 6.20
CA LEU A 109 -13.08 7.45 6.70
C LEU A 109 -14.31 8.36 6.69
N ALA A 110 -15.09 8.31 5.60
CA ALA A 110 -16.30 9.11 5.48
C ALA A 110 -17.41 8.65 6.42
N SER A 111 -17.38 7.40 6.87
CA SER A 111 -18.39 6.83 7.77
C SER A 111 -18.05 7.00 9.26
N VAL A 112 -16.85 7.46 9.59
CA VAL A 112 -16.45 7.65 10.99
C VAL A 112 -17.31 8.73 11.62
N ARG A 113 -17.94 8.39 12.74
CA ARG A 113 -18.83 9.30 13.48
C ARG A 113 -18.48 9.28 14.95
N GLN A 114 -18.65 10.42 15.61
CA GLN A 114 -18.44 10.50 17.05
C GLN A 114 -19.51 9.66 17.77
N GLY A 115 -19.07 8.84 18.73
CA GLY A 115 -19.97 8.05 19.56
C GLY A 115 -20.69 8.92 20.61
N ARG A 116 -21.81 8.43 21.14
CA ARG A 116 -22.64 9.18 22.08
C ARG A 116 -21.92 9.60 23.34
N GLU A 117 -21.03 8.73 23.84
CA GLU A 117 -20.26 8.99 25.06
C GLU A 117 -18.79 9.26 24.77
N GLU A 118 -18.45 9.40 23.52
CA GLU A 118 -17.09 9.62 23.08
C GLU A 118 -16.73 11.09 23.20
N SER A 119 -15.60 11.41 23.79
CA SER A 119 -15.10 12.78 23.83
C SER A 119 -14.66 13.22 22.43
N VAL A 120 -14.63 14.54 22.21
CA VAL A 120 -14.14 15.10 20.93
C VAL A 120 -12.69 14.67 20.69
N ASN A 121 -11.85 14.68 21.74
CA ASN A 121 -10.45 14.29 21.61
C ASN A 121 -10.31 12.83 21.20
N ASP A 122 -11.08 11.93 21.79
CA ASP A 122 -11.07 10.51 21.43
C ASP A 122 -11.56 10.28 20.01
N TYR A 123 -12.62 11.00 19.60
CA TYR A 123 -13.12 10.94 18.23
C TYR A 123 -12.06 11.39 17.22
N ILE A 124 -11.40 12.52 17.45
CA ILE A 124 -10.35 13.03 16.57
C ILE A 124 -9.19 12.06 16.48
N ARG A 125 -8.81 11.45 17.61
CA ARG A 125 -7.75 10.43 17.61
C ARG A 125 -8.15 9.24 16.76
N ARG A 126 -9.36 8.73 16.92
CA ARG A 126 -9.88 7.60 16.16
C ARG A 126 -9.98 7.92 14.67
N PHE A 127 -10.41 9.12 14.31
CA PHE A 127 -10.45 9.58 12.93
C PHE A 127 -9.05 9.60 12.31
N ARG A 128 -8.07 10.13 13.04
CA ARG A 128 -6.68 10.17 12.57
C ARG A 128 -6.11 8.76 12.39
N ASP A 129 -6.42 7.85 13.30
CA ASP A 129 -5.96 6.46 13.20
C ASP A 129 -6.56 5.79 11.95
N THR A 130 -7.83 6.03 11.67
CA THR A 130 -8.48 5.51 10.46
C THR A 130 -7.82 6.08 9.21
N ARG A 131 -7.58 7.39 9.19
CA ARG A 131 -6.89 8.06 8.09
C ARG A 131 -5.50 7.46 7.86
N ASN A 132 -4.74 7.22 8.93
CA ASN A 132 -3.38 6.69 8.81
C ASN A 132 -3.34 5.28 8.24
N ARG A 133 -4.43 4.51 8.33
CA ARG A 133 -4.54 3.21 7.69
C ARG A 133 -4.90 3.29 6.22
N CYS A 134 -5.26 4.47 5.73
CA CYS A 134 -5.65 4.72 4.35
C CYS A 134 -4.52 5.45 3.61
N PHE A 135 -3.39 4.77 3.44
CA PHE A 135 -2.14 5.39 2.98
C PHE A 135 -2.22 6.05 1.61
N ARG A 136 -3.12 5.61 0.75
CA ARG A 136 -3.20 6.13 -0.62
C ARG A 136 -4.17 7.30 -0.77
N ILE A 137 -4.93 7.61 0.27
CA ILE A 137 -5.91 8.68 0.16
C ILE A 137 -5.18 10.02 0.18
N HIS A 138 -5.08 10.65 -0.99
CA HIS A 138 -4.55 12.00 -1.12
C HIS A 138 -5.72 12.98 -0.98
N VAL A 139 -6.20 13.11 0.25
CA VAL A 139 -7.28 14.05 0.55
C VAL A 139 -6.62 15.30 1.12
N ALA A 140 -6.94 16.46 0.55
CA ALA A 140 -6.42 17.73 1.06
C ALA A 140 -6.86 17.93 2.51
N ASP A 141 -6.03 18.62 3.32
CA ASP A 141 -6.32 18.85 4.73
C ASP A 141 -7.70 19.45 4.94
N LYS A 142 -8.12 20.34 4.03
CA LYS A 142 -9.44 20.95 4.08
C LYS A 142 -10.55 19.91 3.96
N GLU A 143 -10.39 18.94 3.07
CA GLU A 143 -11.36 17.87 2.87
C GLU A 143 -11.39 16.91 4.05
N LEU A 144 -10.22 16.60 4.62
CA LEU A 144 -10.13 15.78 5.83
C LEU A 144 -10.83 16.46 7.00
N ALA A 145 -10.61 17.76 7.17
CA ALA A 145 -11.30 18.52 8.21
C ALA A 145 -12.81 18.51 7.99
N GLY A 146 -13.26 18.59 6.71
CA GLY A 146 -14.68 18.50 6.38
C GLY A 146 -15.28 17.16 6.73
N LEU A 147 -14.58 16.06 6.45
CA LEU A 147 -15.06 14.73 6.81
C LEU A 147 -15.19 14.56 8.33
N ALA A 148 -14.20 15.03 9.08
CA ALA A 148 -14.23 14.99 10.53
C ALA A 148 -15.38 15.84 11.09
N PHE A 149 -15.58 17.03 10.53
CA PHE A 149 -16.66 17.93 10.94
C PHE A 149 -18.03 17.32 10.67
N ASN A 150 -18.21 16.67 9.51
CA ASN A 150 -19.44 15.98 9.18
C ASN A 150 -19.76 14.86 10.17
N GLY A 151 -18.74 14.16 10.65
CA GLY A 151 -18.89 13.14 11.68
C GLY A 151 -19.39 13.72 12.99
N LEU A 152 -18.89 14.88 13.39
CA LEU A 152 -19.34 15.61 14.57
C LEU A 152 -20.78 16.10 14.41
N LEU A 153 -21.11 16.67 13.25
CA LEU A 153 -22.46 17.14 12.98
C LEU A 153 -23.50 16.02 13.06
N SER A 154 -23.18 14.85 12.52
CA SER A 154 -24.05 13.69 12.61
C SER A 154 -24.34 13.31 14.06
N TYR A 155 -23.30 13.31 14.91
CA TYR A 155 -23.43 13.01 16.33
C TYR A 155 -24.36 14.02 17.01
N LEU A 156 -24.15 15.31 16.76
CA LEU A 156 -24.98 16.37 17.36
C LEU A 156 -26.44 16.27 16.92
N ARG A 157 -26.66 15.98 15.64
CA ARG A 157 -28.00 15.80 15.10
C ARG A 157 -28.71 14.63 15.77
N ASP A 158 -28.03 13.48 15.88
CA ASP A 158 -28.60 12.30 16.52
C ASP A 158 -28.94 12.56 17.99
N LYS A 159 -28.09 13.33 18.67
CA LYS A 159 -28.26 13.67 20.07
C LYS A 159 -29.50 14.57 20.27
N LEU A 160 -29.72 15.51 19.34
CA LEU A 160 -30.88 16.39 19.39
C LEU A 160 -32.17 15.64 19.06
N ASP A 161 -32.13 14.74 18.08
CA ASP A 161 -33.27 13.95 17.68
C ASP A 161 -33.66 12.88 18.69
N GLY A 162 -32.74 12.49 19.56
CA GLY A 162 -32.96 11.49 20.59
C GLY A 162 -33.49 12.02 21.91
N THR A 163 -33.79 13.30 21.98
CA THR A 163 -34.41 13.92 23.16
C THR A 163 -35.96 14.05 22.95
#